data_ff5b37b54035c14277cc25cc81b86c4b
#
_entry.id   ff5b37b54035c14277cc25cc81b86c4b
#
_cell.length_a   1.000
_cell.length_b   1.000
_cell.length_c   1.000
_cell.angle_alpha   90.00
_cell.angle_beta   90.00
_cell.angle_gamma   90.00
#
_symmetry.space_group_name_H-M   'P 1'
#
loop_
_entity.id
_entity.type
_entity.pdbx_description
1 polymer ?
#
loop_
_entity_poly.entity_id
_entity_poly.type
_entity_poly.pdbx_seq_one_letter_code
_entity_poly.pdbx_strand_id
1 'polypeptide(L)'
;MIPTIDYIQACFDEYNVRYFNGSLPPIPIKLSNARTFLGKVTFIKHRTWLFGEWRYSNFKLRINTRFDLPEELLQDTILHEMIHY
;
A
#
# COMPACT_ATOMS: atom_id res chain seq x y z
N MET A 1 2.48 0.98 -17.94
CA MET A 1 1.35 0.16 -17.47
C MET A 1 0.49 0.95 -16.52
N ILE A 2 -0.81 0.96 -16.77
CA ILE A 2 -1.74 1.60 -15.84
C ILE A 2 -2.22 0.54 -14.85
N PRO A 3 -2.05 0.74 -13.54
CA PRO A 3 -2.37 -0.31 -12.58
C PRO A 3 -3.88 -0.52 -12.44
N THR A 4 -4.25 -1.77 -12.16
CA THR A 4 -5.60 -2.14 -11.76
C THR A 4 -5.57 -2.67 -10.32
N ILE A 5 -6.71 -2.66 -9.65
CA ILE A 5 -6.80 -3.19 -8.27
C ILE A 5 -6.41 -4.67 -8.26
N ASP A 6 -6.87 -5.45 -9.22
CA ASP A 6 -6.54 -6.89 -9.29
C ASP A 6 -5.04 -7.13 -9.46
N TYR A 7 -4.38 -6.33 -10.30
CA TYR A 7 -2.93 -6.45 -10.48
C TYR A 7 -2.19 -6.10 -9.19
N ILE A 8 -2.57 -5.01 -8.54
CA ILE A 8 -1.94 -4.57 -7.30
C ILE A 8 -2.15 -5.61 -6.20
N GLN A 9 -3.35 -6.17 -6.10
CA GLN A 9 -3.65 -7.22 -5.12
C GLN A 9 -2.78 -8.47 -5.36
N ALA A 10 -2.63 -8.89 -6.62
CA ALA A 10 -1.78 -10.02 -6.97
C ALA A 10 -0.32 -9.76 -6.59
N CYS A 11 0.19 -8.57 -6.85
CA CYS A 11 1.55 -8.18 -6.46
C CYS A 11 1.70 -8.17 -4.93
N PHE A 12 0.75 -7.60 -4.22
CA PHE A 12 0.75 -7.58 -2.76
C PHE A 12 0.83 -9.00 -2.19
N ASP A 13 -0.02 -9.89 -2.67
CA ASP A 13 -0.09 -11.26 -2.18
C ASP A 13 1.22 -12.02 -2.47
N GLU A 14 1.77 -11.88 -3.66
CA GLU A 14 3.03 -12.51 -4.03
C GLU A 14 4.19 -11.99 -3.17
N TYR A 15 4.31 -10.67 -3.03
CA TYR A 15 5.41 -10.07 -2.27
C TYR A 15 5.28 -10.33 -0.78
N ASN A 16 4.05 -10.41 -0.27
CA ASN A 16 3.80 -10.75 1.12
C ASN A 16 4.38 -12.13 1.46
N VAL A 17 4.12 -13.12 0.62
CA VAL A 17 4.67 -14.46 0.79
C VAL A 17 6.19 -14.44 0.60
N ARG A 18 6.68 -13.77 -0.44
CA ARG A 18 8.08 -13.83 -0.86
C ARG A 18 9.04 -13.08 0.07
N TYR A 19 8.64 -11.92 0.56
CA TYR A 19 9.53 -11.04 1.32
C TYR A 19 9.12 -10.85 2.79
N PHE A 20 7.90 -11.19 3.16
CA PHE A 20 7.37 -10.97 4.50
C PHE A 20 6.82 -12.23 5.16
N ASN A 21 7.05 -13.39 4.57
CA ASN A 21 6.57 -14.70 5.06
C ASN A 21 5.05 -14.75 5.27
N GLY A 22 4.29 -14.01 4.48
CA GLY A 22 2.84 -13.94 4.62
C GLY A 22 2.38 -13.20 5.87
N SER A 23 3.26 -12.45 6.54
CA SER A 23 2.97 -11.84 7.84
C SER A 23 2.18 -10.54 7.76
N LEU A 24 2.11 -9.90 6.60
CA LEU A 24 1.36 -8.65 6.46
C LEU A 24 -0.14 -8.95 6.40
N PRO A 25 -0.96 -8.27 7.22
CA PRO A 25 -2.41 -8.43 7.15
C PRO A 25 -2.96 -7.83 5.86
N PRO A 26 -4.15 -8.27 5.40
CA PRO A 26 -4.79 -7.68 4.24
C PRO A 26 -4.96 -6.17 4.38
N ILE A 27 -4.84 -5.45 3.26
CA ILE A 27 -4.98 -4.00 3.22
C ILE A 27 -5.90 -3.62 2.06
N PRO A 28 -6.87 -2.72 2.25
CA PRO A 28 -7.67 -2.20 1.15
C PRO A 28 -6.80 -1.45 0.15
N ILE A 29 -7.03 -1.70 -1.14
CA ILE A 29 -6.29 -1.09 -2.23
C ILE A 29 -7.19 -0.06 -2.90
N LYS A 30 -6.68 1.16 -3.07
CA LYS A 30 -7.37 2.27 -3.73
C LYS A 30 -6.51 2.81 -4.86
N LEU A 31 -7.17 3.17 -5.95
CA LEU A 31 -6.53 3.88 -7.06
C LEU A 31 -6.67 5.39 -6.84
N SER A 32 -5.66 6.14 -7.26
CA SER A 32 -5.63 7.59 -7.10
C SER A 32 -5.13 8.24 -8.38
N ASN A 33 -5.55 9.45 -8.68
CA ASN A 33 -4.97 10.25 -9.76
C ASN A 33 -4.29 11.51 -9.24
N ALA A 34 -3.80 11.48 -8.01
CA ALA A 34 -3.05 12.56 -7.41
C ALA A 34 -1.79 12.89 -8.21
N ARG A 35 -1.31 14.13 -8.11
CA ARG A 35 -0.10 14.57 -8.84
C ARG A 35 1.18 14.48 -8.00
N THR A 36 1.04 14.20 -6.71
CA THR A 36 2.12 14.38 -5.73
C THR A 36 2.76 13.08 -5.25
N PHE A 37 2.22 11.91 -5.64
CA PHE A 37 2.82 10.64 -5.25
C PHE A 37 2.55 9.55 -6.28
N LEU A 38 3.42 8.53 -6.32
CA LEU A 38 3.23 7.31 -7.12
C LEU A 38 2.50 6.23 -6.32
N GLY A 39 2.81 6.10 -5.05
CA GLY A 39 2.16 5.20 -4.12
C GLY A 39 2.20 5.77 -2.72
N LYS A 40 1.26 5.35 -1.88
CA LYS A 40 1.15 5.84 -0.51
C LYS A 40 0.35 4.85 0.34
N VAL A 41 0.83 4.60 1.55
CA VAL A 41 0.04 3.94 2.59
C VAL A 41 -0.54 5.03 3.49
N THR A 42 -1.85 5.02 3.63
CA THR A 42 -2.55 5.95 4.53
C THR A 42 -3.14 5.20 5.71
N PHE A 43 -3.25 5.87 6.84
CA PHE A 43 -3.80 5.28 8.06
C PHE A 43 -4.41 6.37 8.92
N ILE A 44 -5.25 5.96 9.86
CA ILE A 44 -5.79 6.83 10.90
C ILE A 44 -4.99 6.56 12.17
N LYS A 45 -4.41 7.64 12.72
CA LYS A 45 -3.66 7.60 13.96
C LYS A 45 -4.56 8.08 15.09
N HIS A 46 -4.67 7.30 16.17
CA HIS A 46 -5.43 7.70 17.34
C HIS A 46 -4.72 7.26 18.61
N ARG A 47 -4.98 7.99 19.69
CA ARG A 47 -4.37 7.74 20.99
C ARG A 47 -5.30 6.88 21.85
N THR A 48 -4.76 5.84 22.44
CA THR A 48 -5.52 5.01 23.39
C THR A 48 -5.72 5.79 24.69
N TRP A 49 -6.98 5.93 25.10
CA TRP A 49 -7.36 6.78 26.22
C TRP A 49 -6.73 6.36 27.55
N LEU A 50 -6.69 5.05 27.83
CA LEU A 50 -6.25 4.54 29.14
C LEU A 50 -4.72 4.55 29.31
N PHE A 51 -3.95 4.31 28.23
CA PHE A 51 -2.51 4.08 28.33
C PHE A 51 -1.69 5.14 27.60
N GLY A 52 -2.33 6.07 26.93
CA GLY A 52 -1.63 7.09 26.16
C GLY A 52 -0.85 6.57 24.96
N GLU A 53 -1.08 5.34 24.56
CA GLU A 53 -0.41 4.74 23.40
C GLU A 53 -1.06 5.18 22.10
N TRP A 54 -0.23 5.40 21.07
CA TRP A 54 -0.71 5.67 19.74
C TRP A 54 -1.05 4.36 19.04
N ARG A 55 -2.22 4.31 18.43
CA ARG A 55 -2.65 3.18 17.60
C ARG A 55 -2.93 3.66 16.19
N TYR A 56 -2.69 2.78 15.22
CA TYR A 56 -2.88 3.04 13.82
C TYR A 56 -3.94 2.09 13.28
N SER A 57 -4.90 2.61 12.54
CA SER A 57 -6.00 1.82 11.98
C SER A 57 -6.41 2.33 10.61
N ASN A 58 -7.29 1.57 9.93
CA ASN A 58 -7.81 1.93 8.61
C ASN A 58 -6.69 2.15 7.57
N PHE A 59 -5.70 1.27 7.58
CA PHE A 59 -4.64 1.29 6.57
C PHE A 59 -5.23 1.13 5.17
N LYS A 60 -4.73 1.91 4.24
CA LYS A 60 -5.10 1.82 2.82
C LYS A 60 -3.85 1.97 1.97
N LEU A 61 -3.72 1.10 0.98
CA LEU A 61 -2.68 1.23 -0.04
C LEU A 61 -3.26 2.01 -1.22
N ARG A 62 -2.66 3.15 -1.53
CA ARG A 62 -3.07 3.99 -2.67
C ARG A 62 -2.00 3.95 -3.73
N ILE A 63 -2.38 3.62 -4.95
CA ILE A 63 -1.48 3.60 -6.10
C ILE A 63 -1.99 4.58 -7.15
N ASN A 64 -1.09 5.39 -7.66
CA ASN A 64 -1.43 6.42 -8.63
C ASN A 64 -1.67 5.80 -10.02
N THR A 65 -2.77 6.18 -10.66
CA THR A 65 -3.13 5.75 -12.01
C THR A 65 -2.91 6.84 -13.05
N ARG A 66 -2.45 8.02 -12.63
CA ARG A 66 -2.30 9.17 -13.52
C ARG A 66 -1.22 8.97 -14.59
N PHE A 67 -0.19 8.21 -14.26
CA PHE A 67 0.96 7.98 -15.13
C PHE A 67 0.99 6.56 -15.63
N ASP A 68 1.31 6.40 -16.92
CA ASP A 68 1.59 5.07 -17.49
C ASP A 68 3.03 4.70 -17.18
N LEU A 69 3.22 3.96 -16.11
CA LEU A 69 4.53 3.60 -15.60
C LEU A 69 5.02 2.28 -16.20
N PRO A 70 6.34 2.09 -16.38
CA PRO A 70 6.89 0.76 -16.62
C PRO A 70 6.46 -0.21 -15.52
N GLU A 71 6.17 -1.46 -15.89
CA GLU A 71 5.72 -2.47 -14.92
C GLU A 71 6.69 -2.63 -13.75
N GLU A 72 7.98 -2.60 -14.03
CA GLU A 72 9.03 -2.73 -13.02
C GLU A 72 8.97 -1.61 -11.99
N LEU A 73 8.73 -0.38 -12.43
CA LEU A 73 8.60 0.76 -11.53
C LEU A 73 7.33 0.65 -10.69
N LEU A 74 6.23 0.16 -11.27
CA LEU A 74 5.01 -0.09 -10.54
C LEU A 74 5.21 -1.15 -9.45
N GLN A 75 5.88 -2.24 -9.79
CA GLN A 75 6.21 -3.30 -8.82
C GLN A 75 7.08 -2.78 -7.69
N ASP A 76 8.10 -1.99 -8.00
CA ASP A 76 8.98 -1.38 -7.01
C ASP A 76 8.20 -0.43 -6.10
N THR A 77 7.27 0.33 -6.64
CA THR A 77 6.43 1.24 -5.87
C THR A 77 5.55 0.46 -4.88
N ILE A 78 4.92 -0.62 -5.33
CA ILE A 78 4.08 -1.47 -4.48
C ILE A 78 4.93 -2.05 -3.34
N LEU A 79 6.07 -2.63 -3.65
CA LEU A 79 6.95 -3.23 -2.65
C LEU A 79 7.46 -2.18 -1.64
N HIS A 80 7.81 -1.00 -2.12
CA HIS A 80 8.25 0.11 -1.26
C HIS A 80 7.17 0.48 -0.25
N GLU A 81 5.92 0.59 -0.69
CA GLU A 81 4.81 0.92 0.22
C GLU A 81 4.51 -0.22 1.19
N MET A 82 4.70 -1.49 0.79
CA MET A 82 4.56 -2.63 1.69
C MET A 82 5.58 -2.58 2.83
N ILE A 83 6.78 -2.08 2.58
CA ILE A 83 7.82 -1.91 3.61
C ILE A 83 7.37 -0.87 4.65
N HIS A 84 6.63 0.16 4.24
CA HIS A 84 6.11 1.19 5.14
C HIS A 84 4.84 0.77 5.88
N TYR A 85 4.25 -0.33 5.49
CA TYR A 85 3.01 -0.84 6.10
C TYR A 85 3.25 -1.54 7.48
#